data_098823cc6e1c35d8f94ca7be96204ad5
#
_entry.id   098823cc6e1c35d8f94ca7be96204ad5
#
_cell.length_a   1.000
_cell.length_b   1.000
_cell.length_c   1.000
_cell.angle_alpha   90.00
_cell.angle_beta   90.00
_cell.angle_gamma   90.00
#
_symmetry.space_group_name_H-M   'P 1'
#
loop_
_entity.id
_entity.type
_entity.pdbx_description
1 polymer ?
#
loop_
_entity_poly.entity_id
_entity_poly.type
_entity_poly.pdbx_seq_one_letter_code
_entity_poly.pdbx_strand_id
1 'polypeptide(L)'
;SIAYGIKASQESGYWLVFDFGGGTFDAALMHVEEGIVKVLDTEGDNHLGGKDLDIAIVDHLLIPQISKQCSINETINDNYQKKLLQDALKGYAERAKIALSSKSEWKEFLEDLGEDDDSEEIEADVHITLAQYEQVVQHIFQRAIDIVKNVLIRNNLSGKDLDSLILVGGTTLQQTLRRMLREQITPNIDTGVD
;
A
#
# COMPACT_ATOMS: atom_id res chain seq x y z
N SER A 1 13.56 0.04 -14.97
CA SER A 1 15.02 0.14 -15.12
C SER A 1 15.60 0.53 -13.76
N ILE A 2 16.02 -0.47 -12.97
CA ILE A 2 16.60 -0.27 -11.63
C ILE A 2 18.06 0.17 -11.83
N ALA A 3 18.25 1.47 -12.04
CA ALA A 3 19.56 2.09 -11.94
C ALA A 3 19.73 2.64 -10.52
N TYR A 4 19.79 1.73 -9.53
CA TYR A 4 20.20 2.12 -8.20
C TYR A 4 21.70 2.34 -8.20
N GLY A 5 22.11 3.55 -7.82
CA GLY A 5 23.47 3.83 -7.44
C GLY A 5 23.82 3.06 -6.17
N ILE A 6 24.03 1.75 -6.34
CA ILE A 6 24.58 0.90 -5.29
C ILE A 6 25.93 1.52 -4.95
N LYS A 7 26.04 2.14 -3.78
CA LYS A 7 27.33 2.57 -3.26
C LYS A 7 28.21 1.33 -3.16
N ALA A 8 29.14 1.22 -4.08
CA ALA A 8 30.10 0.12 -4.23
C ALA A 8 31.12 0.03 -3.08
N SER A 9 30.72 0.32 -1.84
CA SER A 9 31.59 0.35 -0.68
C SER A 9 31.23 -0.71 0.37
N GLN A 10 30.36 -1.67 0.07
CA GLN A 10 30.00 -2.71 1.02
C GLN A 10 30.40 -4.09 0.54
N GLU A 11 31.06 -4.79 1.48
CA GLU A 11 31.43 -6.18 1.50
C GLU A 11 30.25 -7.09 1.10
N SER A 12 30.53 -8.34 0.77
CA SER A 12 29.55 -9.35 0.36
C SER A 12 28.31 -9.40 1.29
N GLY A 13 27.12 -9.50 0.72
CA GLY A 13 25.89 -9.59 1.49
C GLY A 13 24.64 -9.80 0.67
N TYR A 14 23.51 -9.98 1.34
CA TYR A 14 22.19 -10.14 0.74
C TYR A 14 21.38 -8.87 0.85
N TRP A 15 20.83 -8.42 -0.27
CA TRP A 15 19.92 -7.29 -0.34
C TRP A 15 18.59 -7.72 -0.96
N LEU A 16 17.51 -7.16 -0.49
CA LEU A 16 16.20 -7.36 -1.10
C LEU A 16 15.60 -6.01 -1.48
N VAL A 17 15.24 -5.86 -2.75
CA VAL A 17 14.45 -4.73 -3.24
C VAL A 17 12.99 -5.07 -3.09
N PHE A 18 12.25 -4.18 -2.44
CA PHE A 18 10.81 -4.24 -2.21
C PHE A 18 10.17 -3.06 -2.96
N ASP A 19 9.74 -3.33 -4.20
CA ASP A 19 9.14 -2.32 -5.06
C ASP A 19 7.62 -2.42 -4.99
N PHE A 20 7.00 -1.45 -4.31
CA PHE A 20 5.56 -1.41 -4.12
C PHE A 20 4.98 -0.13 -4.69
N GLY A 21 4.55 -0.22 -5.94
CA GLY A 21 3.98 0.87 -6.72
C GLY A 21 2.47 1.03 -6.57
N GLY A 22 1.89 1.82 -7.47
CA GLY A 22 0.45 2.08 -7.49
C GLY A 22 -0.41 0.92 -7.96
N GLY A 23 0.12 -0.02 -8.73
CA GLY A 23 -0.65 -1.13 -9.30
C GLY A 23 0.05 -2.49 -9.28
N THR A 24 1.35 -2.51 -9.00
CA THR A 24 2.17 -3.73 -8.99
C THR A 24 3.08 -3.78 -7.78
N PHE A 25 3.41 -4.99 -7.39
CA PHE A 25 4.42 -5.30 -6.38
C PHE A 25 5.47 -6.23 -6.98
N ASP A 26 6.74 -5.92 -6.75
CA ASP A 26 7.89 -6.73 -7.15
C ASP A 26 8.92 -6.84 -6.02
N ALA A 27 9.43 -8.06 -5.80
CA ALA A 27 10.52 -8.34 -4.89
C ALA A 27 11.70 -8.95 -5.67
N ALA A 28 12.91 -8.45 -5.43
CA ALA A 28 14.14 -8.97 -6.03
C ALA A 28 15.20 -9.21 -4.95
N LEU A 29 15.60 -10.46 -4.78
CA LEU A 29 16.70 -10.86 -3.90
C LEU A 29 18.02 -10.78 -4.66
N MET A 30 18.97 -10.06 -4.09
CA MET A 30 20.30 -9.85 -4.67
C MET A 30 21.39 -10.31 -3.71
N HIS A 31 22.47 -10.84 -4.28
CA HIS A 31 23.73 -11.09 -3.59
C HIS A 31 24.81 -10.18 -4.17
N VAL A 32 25.51 -9.52 -3.28
CA VAL A 32 26.66 -8.68 -3.62
C VAL A 32 27.91 -9.38 -3.13
N GLU A 33 28.87 -9.59 -4.01
CA GLU A 33 30.15 -10.20 -3.70
C GLU A 33 31.23 -9.54 -4.55
N GLU A 34 32.30 -9.06 -3.90
CA GLU A 34 33.43 -8.39 -4.55
C GLU A 34 33.02 -7.24 -5.51
N GLY A 35 31.95 -6.50 -5.16
CA GLY A 35 31.40 -5.42 -6.00
C GLY A 35 30.54 -5.89 -7.17
N ILE A 36 30.34 -7.20 -7.33
CA ILE A 36 29.45 -7.79 -8.34
C ILE A 36 28.08 -8.00 -7.72
N VAL A 37 27.04 -7.46 -8.37
CA VAL A 37 25.63 -7.64 -7.96
C VAL A 37 25.02 -8.74 -8.82
N LYS A 38 24.51 -9.79 -8.16
CA LYS A 38 23.81 -10.90 -8.80
C LYS A 38 22.37 -10.97 -8.29
N VAL A 39 21.40 -10.92 -9.20
CA VAL A 39 19.99 -11.22 -8.86
C VAL A 39 19.86 -12.73 -8.69
N LEU A 40 19.47 -13.16 -7.49
CA LEU A 40 19.30 -14.58 -7.16
C LEU A 40 17.90 -15.06 -7.49
N ASP A 41 16.89 -14.21 -7.21
CA ASP A 41 15.48 -14.58 -7.31
C ASP A 41 14.60 -13.35 -7.41
N THR A 42 13.45 -13.50 -8.07
CA THR A 42 12.42 -12.46 -8.18
C THR A 42 11.04 -13.06 -8.04
N GLU A 43 10.12 -12.33 -7.44
CA GLU A 43 8.69 -12.66 -7.42
C GLU A 43 7.88 -11.37 -7.34
N GLY A 44 6.69 -11.36 -7.95
CA GLY A 44 5.84 -10.18 -7.96
C GLY A 44 4.36 -10.53 -8.05
N ASP A 45 3.53 -9.50 -7.92
CA ASP A 45 2.09 -9.56 -8.11
C ASP A 45 1.63 -8.33 -8.90
N ASN A 46 1.20 -8.55 -10.15
CA ASN A 46 0.75 -7.49 -11.06
C ASN A 46 -0.64 -6.91 -10.70
N HIS A 47 -1.28 -7.43 -9.66
CA HIS A 47 -2.59 -7.01 -9.19
C HIS A 47 -2.55 -6.61 -7.70
N LEU A 48 -1.39 -6.15 -7.24
CA LEU A 48 -1.16 -5.73 -5.86
C LEU A 48 -0.47 -4.37 -5.85
N GLY A 49 -1.15 -3.34 -5.37
CA GLY A 49 -0.60 -1.98 -5.40
C GLY A 49 -1.38 -0.97 -4.55
N GLY A 50 -0.96 0.28 -4.62
CA GLY A 50 -1.62 1.39 -3.92
C GLY A 50 -3.08 1.59 -4.28
N LYS A 51 -3.51 1.15 -5.48
CA LYS A 51 -4.92 1.17 -5.90
C LYS A 51 -5.81 0.25 -5.07
N ASP A 52 -5.27 -0.86 -4.57
CA ASP A 52 -6.03 -1.76 -3.70
C ASP A 52 -6.30 -1.11 -2.34
N LEU A 53 -5.37 -0.28 -1.87
CA LEU A 53 -5.58 0.55 -0.67
C LEU A 53 -6.71 1.56 -0.89
N ASP A 54 -6.73 2.24 -2.04
CA ASP A 54 -7.77 3.22 -2.38
C ASP A 54 -9.14 2.55 -2.44
N ILE A 55 -9.26 1.38 -3.07
CA ILE A 55 -10.49 0.59 -3.13
C ILE A 55 -10.95 0.19 -1.72
N ALA A 56 -10.04 -0.29 -0.89
CA ALA A 56 -10.35 -0.67 0.49
C ALA A 56 -10.86 0.52 1.32
N ILE A 57 -10.27 1.70 1.15
CA ILE A 57 -10.73 2.95 1.81
C ILE A 57 -12.14 3.31 1.33
N VAL A 58 -12.38 3.32 0.02
CA VAL A 58 -13.69 3.64 -0.55
C VAL A 58 -14.76 2.69 -0.02
N ASP A 59 -14.55 1.38 -0.18
CA ASP A 59 -15.59 0.38 0.08
C ASP A 59 -15.83 0.15 1.57
N HIS A 60 -14.79 0.23 2.40
CA HIS A 60 -14.90 -0.16 3.81
C HIS A 60 -14.88 1.03 4.79
N LEU A 61 -14.49 2.22 4.36
CA LEU A 61 -14.43 3.39 5.23
C LEU A 61 -15.29 4.57 4.76
N LEU A 62 -15.24 4.95 3.47
CA LEU A 62 -15.99 6.10 2.97
C LEU A 62 -17.47 5.77 2.75
N ILE A 63 -17.79 4.77 1.95
CA ILE A 63 -19.19 4.40 1.66
C ILE A 63 -19.99 4.11 2.94
N PRO A 64 -19.46 3.35 3.95
CA PRO A 64 -20.17 3.13 5.19
C PRO A 64 -20.43 4.41 6.03
N GLN A 65 -19.57 5.43 5.92
CA GLN A 65 -19.81 6.70 6.60
C GLN A 65 -20.82 7.57 5.85
N ILE A 66 -20.78 7.58 4.51
CA ILE A 66 -21.76 8.26 3.67
C ILE A 66 -23.16 7.67 3.88
N SER A 67 -23.28 6.33 3.92
CA SER A 67 -24.58 5.65 4.10
C SER A 67 -25.27 5.92 5.45
N LYS A 68 -24.56 6.50 6.40
CA LYS A 68 -25.13 6.97 7.68
C LYS A 68 -25.72 8.38 7.59
N GLN A 69 -25.40 9.13 6.55
CA GLN A 69 -25.71 10.54 6.37
C GLN A 69 -26.61 10.78 5.17
N CYS A 70 -26.56 9.92 4.15
CA CYS A 70 -27.29 10.02 2.90
C CYS A 70 -28.05 8.72 2.60
N SER A 71 -29.13 8.81 1.86
CA SER A 71 -29.95 7.67 1.40
C SER A 71 -29.32 7.04 0.16
N ILE A 72 -28.38 6.11 0.30
CA ILE A 72 -27.63 5.51 -0.82
C ILE A 72 -27.82 3.99 -0.94
N ASN A 73 -28.87 3.43 -0.34
CA ASN A 73 -29.08 1.98 -0.35
C ASN A 73 -29.34 1.42 -1.76
N GLU A 74 -30.12 2.11 -2.59
CA GLU A 74 -30.37 1.72 -3.99
C GLU A 74 -29.11 1.96 -4.81
N THR A 75 -28.45 3.12 -4.63
CA THR A 75 -27.19 3.49 -5.28
C THR A 75 -26.11 2.43 -5.10
N ILE A 76 -25.89 1.92 -3.88
CA ILE A 76 -24.86 0.91 -3.62
C ILE A 76 -25.26 -0.51 -4.08
N ASN A 77 -26.54 -0.77 -4.29
CA ASN A 77 -27.04 -2.06 -4.81
C ASN A 77 -27.11 -2.10 -6.34
N ASP A 78 -27.14 -0.95 -7.01
CA ASP A 78 -26.99 -0.86 -8.46
C ASP A 78 -25.52 -0.81 -8.86
N ASN A 79 -25.07 -1.76 -9.68
CA ASN A 79 -23.66 -1.87 -10.06
C ASN A 79 -23.11 -0.62 -10.79
N TYR A 80 -23.94 0.02 -11.61
CA TYR A 80 -23.52 1.21 -12.35
C TYR A 80 -23.42 2.43 -11.45
N GLN A 81 -24.46 2.70 -10.65
CA GLN A 81 -24.48 3.82 -9.71
C GLN A 81 -23.38 3.70 -8.66
N LYS A 82 -23.21 2.50 -8.09
CA LYS A 82 -22.11 2.21 -7.17
C LYS A 82 -20.75 2.51 -7.79
N LYS A 83 -20.56 2.13 -9.05
CA LYS A 83 -19.30 2.40 -9.75
C LYS A 83 -19.05 3.88 -9.95
N LEU A 84 -20.07 4.67 -10.27
CA LEU A 84 -19.95 6.13 -10.37
C LEU A 84 -19.55 6.75 -9.03
N LEU A 85 -20.20 6.34 -7.94
CA LEU A 85 -19.87 6.81 -6.59
C LEU A 85 -18.43 6.42 -6.20
N GLN A 86 -18.03 5.17 -6.45
CA GLN A 86 -16.66 4.73 -6.22
C GLN A 86 -15.64 5.57 -7.00
N ASP A 87 -15.93 5.89 -8.28
CA ASP A 87 -15.04 6.69 -9.11
C ASP A 87 -14.94 8.15 -8.60
N ALA A 88 -16.04 8.74 -8.15
CA ALA A 88 -16.05 10.06 -7.52
C ALA A 88 -15.24 10.09 -6.21
N LEU A 89 -15.25 8.99 -5.45
CA LEU A 89 -14.55 8.88 -4.17
C LEU A 89 -13.04 8.61 -4.28
N LYS A 90 -12.52 8.24 -5.46
CA LYS A 90 -11.08 7.87 -5.63
C LYS A 90 -10.11 8.96 -5.15
N GLY A 91 -10.37 10.21 -5.52
CA GLY A 91 -9.52 11.33 -5.13
C GLY A 91 -9.48 11.55 -3.62
N TYR A 92 -10.62 11.34 -2.94
CA TYR A 92 -10.71 11.42 -1.48
C TYR A 92 -9.96 10.26 -0.81
N ALA A 93 -10.10 9.04 -1.33
CA ALA A 93 -9.37 7.87 -0.85
C ALA A 93 -7.85 8.04 -0.98
N GLU A 94 -7.37 8.57 -2.09
CA GLU A 94 -5.95 8.86 -2.29
C GLU A 94 -5.43 9.91 -1.30
N ARG A 95 -6.20 11.00 -1.05
CA ARG A 95 -5.84 12.00 -0.02
C ARG A 95 -5.80 11.40 1.38
N ALA A 96 -6.78 10.57 1.73
CA ALA A 96 -6.79 9.84 3.00
C ALA A 96 -5.58 8.93 3.14
N LYS A 97 -5.27 8.13 2.13
CA LYS A 97 -4.09 7.24 2.07
C LYS A 97 -2.79 8.01 2.27
N ILE A 98 -2.61 9.13 1.57
CA ILE A 98 -1.43 10.00 1.69
C ILE A 98 -1.34 10.59 3.10
N ALA A 99 -2.44 11.11 3.64
CA ALA A 99 -2.46 11.67 4.99
C ALA A 99 -2.10 10.62 6.05
N LEU A 100 -2.70 9.44 5.98
CA LEU A 100 -2.50 8.33 6.93
C LEU A 100 -1.15 7.61 6.77
N SER A 101 -0.38 7.95 5.73
CA SER A 101 1.02 7.48 5.62
C SER A 101 1.90 8.01 6.75
N SER A 102 1.53 9.14 7.36
CA SER A 102 2.32 9.81 8.41
C SER A 102 1.50 10.38 9.57
N LYS A 103 0.16 10.51 9.41
CA LYS A 103 -0.74 11.06 10.43
C LYS A 103 -1.54 9.96 11.12
N SER A 104 -2.08 10.26 12.29
CA SER A 104 -2.93 9.36 13.07
C SER A 104 -4.40 9.39 12.67
N GLU A 105 -4.83 10.42 11.94
CA GLU A 105 -6.21 10.58 11.48
C GLU A 105 -6.29 11.46 10.22
N TRP A 106 -7.41 11.34 9.50
CA TRP A 106 -7.78 12.18 8.39
C TRP A 106 -9.27 12.52 8.49
N LYS A 107 -9.60 13.79 8.22
CA LYS A 107 -10.97 14.32 8.21
C LYS A 107 -11.15 15.18 6.99
N GLU A 108 -12.29 15.05 6.33
CA GLU A 108 -12.64 15.89 5.19
C GLU A 108 -14.16 15.93 5.00
N PHE A 109 -14.68 17.06 4.50
CA PHE A 109 -16.04 17.16 3.97
C PHE A 109 -16.02 16.71 2.51
N LEU A 110 -16.88 15.75 2.18
CA LEU A 110 -17.02 15.21 0.82
C LEU A 110 -18.18 15.91 0.13
N GLU A 111 -17.95 16.30 -1.11
CA GLU A 111 -18.94 16.98 -1.99
C GLU A 111 -18.73 16.51 -3.45
N ASP A 112 -19.63 16.95 -4.35
CA ASP A 112 -19.56 16.57 -5.80
C ASP A 112 -19.60 15.06 -6.04
N LEU A 113 -20.37 14.31 -5.24
CA LEU A 113 -20.45 12.84 -5.32
C LEU A 113 -21.64 12.33 -6.14
N GLY A 114 -22.49 13.23 -6.66
CA GLY A 114 -23.73 12.93 -7.34
C GLY A 114 -24.95 13.00 -6.42
N GLU A 115 -26.07 12.46 -6.89
CA GLU A 115 -27.35 12.45 -6.17
C GLU A 115 -27.55 11.11 -5.45
N ASP A 116 -28.22 11.17 -4.30
CA ASP A 116 -28.64 10.01 -3.54
C ASP A 116 -29.99 9.44 -4.04
N ASP A 117 -30.51 8.41 -3.35
CA ASP A 117 -31.77 7.75 -3.71
C ASP A 117 -33.00 8.67 -3.64
N ASP A 118 -32.91 9.80 -2.93
CA ASP A 118 -33.94 10.81 -2.79
C ASP A 118 -33.72 12.02 -3.72
N SER A 119 -32.76 11.95 -4.64
CA SER A 119 -32.33 13.04 -5.55
C SER A 119 -31.78 14.27 -4.82
N GLU A 120 -31.23 14.07 -3.65
CA GLU A 120 -30.47 15.07 -2.91
C GLU A 120 -28.96 14.89 -3.20
N GLU A 121 -28.19 15.97 -3.16
CA GLU A 121 -26.74 15.91 -3.36
C GLU A 121 -26.06 15.09 -2.26
N ILE A 122 -25.18 14.17 -2.63
CA ILE A 122 -24.41 13.36 -1.68
C ILE A 122 -23.29 14.21 -1.11
N GLU A 123 -23.43 14.63 0.13
CA GLU A 123 -22.43 15.33 0.92
C GLU A 123 -22.25 14.63 2.27
N ALA A 124 -21.01 14.53 2.76
CA ALA A 124 -20.76 13.87 4.03
C ALA A 124 -19.50 14.37 4.73
N ASP A 125 -19.59 14.50 6.06
CA ASP A 125 -18.41 14.61 6.90
C ASP A 125 -17.80 13.22 7.16
N VAL A 126 -16.52 13.03 6.86
CA VAL A 126 -15.83 11.76 7.11
C VAL A 126 -14.63 11.94 8.02
N HIS A 127 -14.41 10.93 8.85
CA HIS A 127 -13.29 10.85 9.75
C HIS A 127 -12.75 9.42 9.75
N ILE A 128 -11.48 9.27 9.41
CA ILE A 128 -10.77 7.99 9.39
C ILE A 128 -9.58 8.10 10.35
N THR A 129 -9.53 7.22 11.33
CA THR A 129 -8.35 7.06 12.19
C THR A 129 -7.36 6.07 11.57
N LEU A 130 -6.08 6.15 11.94
CA LEU A 130 -5.06 5.20 11.51
C LEU A 130 -5.46 3.75 11.86
N ALA A 131 -6.04 3.53 13.05
CA ALA A 131 -6.49 2.20 13.47
C ALA A 131 -7.58 1.63 12.55
N GLN A 132 -8.56 2.44 12.14
CA GLN A 132 -9.59 2.02 11.17
C GLN A 132 -8.98 1.72 9.80
N TYR A 133 -8.07 2.57 9.35
CA TYR A 133 -7.34 2.36 8.10
C TYR A 133 -6.54 1.05 8.13
N GLU A 134 -5.76 0.81 9.18
CA GLU A 134 -4.98 -0.41 9.34
C GLU A 134 -5.84 -1.67 9.27
N GLN A 135 -7.02 -1.68 9.89
CA GLN A 135 -7.94 -2.81 9.86
C GLN A 135 -8.33 -3.23 8.43
N VAL A 136 -8.48 -2.26 7.52
CA VAL A 136 -8.93 -2.55 6.15
C VAL A 136 -7.80 -2.78 5.16
N VAL A 137 -6.56 -2.33 5.46
CA VAL A 137 -5.45 -2.42 4.50
C VAL A 137 -4.34 -3.40 4.89
N GLN A 138 -4.23 -3.80 6.17
CA GLN A 138 -3.12 -4.65 6.62
C GLN A 138 -2.99 -5.97 5.85
N HIS A 139 -4.10 -6.56 5.38
CA HIS A 139 -4.07 -7.80 4.60
C HIS A 139 -3.43 -7.60 3.21
N ILE A 140 -3.52 -6.38 2.65
CA ILE A 140 -2.89 -6.02 1.38
C ILE A 140 -1.37 -5.96 1.57
N PHE A 141 -0.91 -5.33 2.64
CA PHE A 141 0.51 -5.32 3.01
C PHE A 141 1.04 -6.72 3.33
N GLN A 142 0.22 -7.52 4.01
CA GLN A 142 0.59 -8.89 4.36
C GLN A 142 0.85 -9.75 3.12
N ARG A 143 0.06 -9.60 2.04
CA ARG A 143 0.32 -10.29 0.76
C ARG A 143 1.71 -9.99 0.21
N ALA A 144 2.13 -8.73 0.20
CA ALA A 144 3.48 -8.35 -0.24
C ALA A 144 4.57 -8.94 0.66
N ILE A 145 4.36 -8.91 1.98
CA ILE A 145 5.29 -9.48 2.96
C ILE A 145 5.41 -10.99 2.80
N ASP A 146 4.30 -11.69 2.55
CA ASP A 146 4.32 -13.14 2.34
C ASP A 146 5.07 -13.54 1.07
N ILE A 147 4.98 -12.75 0.00
CA ILE A 147 5.80 -12.93 -1.20
C ILE A 147 7.29 -12.84 -0.85
N VAL A 148 7.69 -11.82 -0.09
CA VAL A 148 9.09 -11.68 0.37
C VAL A 148 9.53 -12.86 1.22
N LYS A 149 8.70 -13.32 2.16
CA LYS A 149 9.00 -14.49 2.98
C LYS A 149 9.22 -15.74 2.12
N ASN A 150 8.39 -15.96 1.10
CA ASN A 150 8.53 -17.08 0.18
C ASN A 150 9.84 -17.01 -0.62
N VAL A 151 10.20 -15.82 -1.12
CA VAL A 151 11.50 -15.61 -1.79
C VAL A 151 12.66 -15.97 -0.87
N LEU A 152 12.64 -15.51 0.36
CA LEU A 152 13.70 -15.82 1.34
C LEU A 152 13.77 -17.32 1.66
N ILE A 153 12.64 -17.95 1.98
CA ILE A 153 12.56 -19.37 2.36
C ILE A 153 13.09 -20.27 1.24
N ARG A 154 12.69 -20.06 -0.01
CA ARG A 154 13.13 -20.91 -1.12
C ARG A 154 14.60 -20.73 -1.50
N ASN A 155 15.23 -19.64 -1.00
CA ASN A 155 16.67 -19.42 -1.11
C ASN A 155 17.44 -19.80 0.17
N ASN A 156 16.79 -20.49 1.13
CA ASN A 156 17.34 -20.88 2.43
C ASN A 156 17.83 -19.71 3.26
N LEU A 157 17.16 -18.56 3.14
CA LEU A 157 17.45 -17.33 3.87
C LEU A 157 16.28 -16.94 4.77
N SER A 158 16.58 -16.08 5.73
CA SER A 158 15.60 -15.38 6.58
C SER A 158 15.86 -13.87 6.56
N GLY A 159 14.97 -13.07 7.15
CA GLY A 159 15.19 -11.64 7.26
C GLY A 159 16.46 -11.24 8.01
N LYS A 160 17.00 -12.13 8.88
CA LYS A 160 18.26 -11.91 9.61
C LYS A 160 19.49 -11.96 8.72
N ASP A 161 19.38 -12.61 7.56
CA ASP A 161 20.47 -12.74 6.58
C ASP A 161 20.53 -11.52 5.65
N LEU A 162 19.50 -10.65 5.67
CA LEU A 162 19.47 -9.44 4.87
C LEU A 162 20.30 -8.32 5.52
N ASP A 163 21.29 -7.82 4.79
CA ASP A 163 22.03 -6.62 5.17
C ASP A 163 21.21 -5.35 4.91
N SER A 164 20.33 -5.37 3.89
CA SER A 164 19.44 -4.27 3.60
C SER A 164 18.16 -4.72 2.91
N LEU A 165 17.05 -4.12 3.34
CA LEU A 165 15.75 -4.14 2.66
C LEU A 165 15.51 -2.76 2.04
N ILE A 166 15.62 -2.68 0.71
CA ILE A 166 15.53 -1.42 -0.05
C ILE A 166 14.07 -1.20 -0.46
N LEU A 167 13.47 -0.13 0.03
CA LEU A 167 12.08 0.22 -0.26
C LEU A 167 11.98 1.16 -1.45
N VAL A 168 11.15 0.80 -2.44
CA VAL A 168 10.89 1.55 -3.67
C VAL A 168 9.40 1.66 -3.90
N GLY A 169 8.98 2.77 -4.51
CA GLY A 169 7.58 3.03 -4.85
C GLY A 169 6.80 3.76 -3.75
N GLY A 170 5.81 4.54 -4.16
CA GLY A 170 5.05 5.44 -3.27
C GLY A 170 4.29 4.72 -2.15
N THR A 171 3.87 3.47 -2.36
CA THR A 171 3.18 2.68 -1.34
C THR A 171 4.09 2.33 -0.16
N THR A 172 5.41 2.32 -0.36
CA THR A 172 6.37 2.07 0.73
C THR A 172 6.51 3.22 1.73
N LEU A 173 5.90 4.37 1.44
CA LEU A 173 5.84 5.49 2.40
C LEU A 173 4.85 5.24 3.55
N GLN A 174 3.99 4.22 3.44
CA GLN A 174 3.00 3.89 4.46
C GLN A 174 3.66 3.44 5.76
N GLN A 175 3.41 4.19 6.85
CA GLN A 175 4.00 3.90 8.17
C GLN A 175 3.63 2.50 8.69
N THR A 176 2.41 2.05 8.41
CA THR A 176 1.92 0.72 8.79
C THR A 176 2.72 -0.38 8.09
N LEU A 177 2.97 -0.25 6.77
CA LEU A 177 3.78 -1.20 6.02
C LEU A 177 5.22 -1.25 6.57
N ARG A 178 5.84 -0.10 6.81
CA ARG A 178 7.21 -0.02 7.35
C ARG A 178 7.32 -0.68 8.72
N ARG A 179 6.32 -0.49 9.59
CA ARG A 179 6.25 -1.17 10.88
C ARG A 179 6.16 -2.69 10.70
N MET A 180 5.25 -3.18 9.84
CA MET A 180 5.10 -4.61 9.58
C MET A 180 6.37 -5.23 8.99
N LEU A 181 7.07 -4.54 8.10
CA LEU A 181 8.35 -4.99 7.53
C LEU A 181 9.44 -5.13 8.60
N ARG A 182 9.55 -4.14 9.51
CA ARG A 182 10.51 -4.22 10.63
C ARG A 182 10.22 -5.39 11.56
N GLU A 183 8.96 -5.63 11.85
CA GLU A 183 8.53 -6.70 12.76
C GLU A 183 8.65 -8.09 12.13
N GLN A 184 8.38 -8.23 10.84
CA GLN A 184 8.23 -9.54 10.19
C GLN A 184 9.40 -9.94 9.29
N ILE A 185 10.20 -9.00 8.79
CA ILE A 185 11.31 -9.27 7.87
C ILE A 185 12.63 -8.86 8.53
N THR A 186 12.94 -7.56 8.59
CA THR A 186 14.20 -7.05 9.13
C THR A 186 14.07 -5.60 9.58
N PRO A 187 14.77 -5.18 10.64
CA PRO A 187 14.89 -3.77 11.01
C PRO A 187 15.81 -2.97 10.06
N ASN A 188 16.59 -3.64 9.21
CA ASN A 188 17.58 -3.04 8.30
C ASN A 188 16.90 -2.49 7.03
N ILE A 189 16.05 -1.50 7.20
CA ILE A 189 15.31 -0.87 6.09
C ILE A 189 16.11 0.31 5.56
N ASP A 190 16.34 0.30 4.23
CA ASP A 190 16.89 1.43 3.49
C ASP A 190 15.75 2.08 2.67
N THR A 191 15.51 3.34 2.94
CA THR A 191 14.54 4.16 2.20
C THR A 191 15.21 5.02 1.14
N GLY A 192 16.42 4.71 0.77
CA GLY A 192 17.45 5.37 -0.01
C GLY A 192 17.09 6.04 -1.33
N VAL A 193 15.86 6.51 -1.48
CA VAL A 193 15.51 7.50 -2.51
C VAL A 193 14.53 8.48 -1.86
N ASP A 194 15.06 9.60 -1.39
CA ASP A 194 14.30 10.83 -1.23
C ASP A 194 14.00 11.44 -2.60
#